data_c028aee704c6bcb4afb2970e8cd70e71
#
_entry.id   c028aee704c6bcb4afb2970e8cd70e71
#
_cell.length_a   1.000
_cell.length_b   1.000
_cell.length_c   1.000
_cell.angle_alpha   90.00
_cell.angle_beta   90.00
_cell.angle_gamma   90.00
#
_symmetry.space_group_name_H-M   'P 1'
#
loop_
_entity.id
_entity.type
_entity.pdbx_description
1 polymer ?
#
loop_
_entity_poly.entity_id
_entity_poly.type
_entity_poly.pdbx_seq_one_letter_code
_entity_poly.pdbx_strand_id
1 'polypeptide(L)'
;MTTRRALITCDGRYMGSAIKEKFESLGIAVVTGGYPMTTQTECEALISAAGQVDILIANLAEPPMTGPVQDIENTDWNKLFDSLVHPLMYLIRAVTPQMLDRQAGKIIAVTSAAPLKGIANNTAYCAARGAQNGFIKAVGLELARSNIQVNAIAQNYINNNTYYPDDILDNEKFLAHIKRNVPTNKIGPANETAELAAYLASEDCSHMVGQVIPLAGGWVT
;
A
#
# COMPACT_ATOMS: atom_id res chain seq x y z
N MET A 1 22.50 7.19 -17.98
CA MET A 1 21.84 6.63 -16.78
C MET A 1 20.70 5.74 -17.27
N THR A 2 20.63 4.51 -16.82
CA THR A 2 19.49 3.64 -17.15
C THR A 2 18.23 4.17 -16.46
N THR A 3 17.13 4.29 -17.18
CA THR A 3 15.85 4.73 -16.63
C THR A 3 15.40 3.72 -15.57
N ARG A 4 15.15 4.17 -14.34
CA ARG A 4 14.61 3.30 -13.25
C ARG A 4 13.23 2.82 -13.64
N ARG A 5 12.90 1.58 -13.23
CA ARG A 5 11.62 0.95 -13.52
C ARG A 5 10.85 0.67 -12.23
N ALA A 6 9.61 1.13 -12.19
CA ALA A 6 8.67 0.85 -11.12
C ALA A 6 7.61 -0.15 -11.60
N LEU A 7 7.33 -1.15 -10.78
CA LEU A 7 6.14 -2.00 -10.90
C LEU A 7 5.10 -1.51 -9.91
N ILE A 8 3.91 -1.14 -10.40
CA ILE A 8 2.77 -0.72 -9.58
C ILE A 8 1.65 -1.74 -9.74
N THR A 9 1.23 -2.36 -8.65
CA THR A 9 0.10 -3.29 -8.67
C THR A 9 -1.23 -2.56 -8.63
N CYS A 10 -2.27 -3.09 -9.29
CA CYS A 10 -3.64 -2.56 -9.27
C CYS A 10 -3.72 -1.06 -9.63
N ASP A 11 -3.10 -0.64 -10.72
CA ASP A 11 -2.94 0.76 -11.15
C ASP A 11 -4.27 1.50 -11.38
N GLY A 12 -5.34 0.82 -11.78
CA GLY A 12 -6.68 1.40 -11.94
C GLY A 12 -7.49 1.55 -10.64
N ARG A 13 -6.94 1.19 -9.48
CA ARG A 13 -7.65 1.18 -8.20
C ARG A 13 -6.80 1.81 -7.09
N TYR A 14 -7.47 2.26 -6.02
CA TYR A 14 -6.86 2.79 -4.81
C TYR A 14 -5.94 3.97 -5.13
N MET A 15 -4.63 3.86 -4.90
CA MET A 15 -3.65 4.92 -5.17
C MET A 15 -2.87 4.72 -6.47
N GLY A 16 -3.14 3.65 -7.21
CA GLY A 16 -2.33 3.25 -8.35
C GLY A 16 -2.18 4.33 -9.40
N SER A 17 -3.28 4.96 -9.84
CA SER A 17 -3.27 6.00 -10.87
C SER A 17 -2.45 7.22 -10.45
N ALA A 18 -2.66 7.72 -9.21
CA ALA A 18 -1.94 8.88 -8.71
C ALA A 18 -0.43 8.64 -8.60
N ILE A 19 -0.03 7.44 -8.13
CA ILE A 19 1.38 7.07 -8.02
C ILE A 19 2.00 6.90 -9.41
N LYS A 20 1.28 6.30 -10.36
CA LYS A 20 1.71 6.15 -11.75
C LYS A 20 2.00 7.50 -12.39
N GLU A 21 1.04 8.41 -12.38
CA GLU A 21 1.19 9.76 -12.94
C GLU A 21 2.40 10.48 -12.34
N LYS A 22 2.57 10.40 -11.02
CA LYS A 22 3.72 11.00 -10.34
C LYS A 22 5.05 10.39 -10.80
N PHE A 23 5.15 9.06 -10.87
CA PHE A 23 6.39 8.39 -11.25
C PHE A 23 6.76 8.67 -12.71
N GLU A 24 5.78 8.64 -13.62
CA GLU A 24 5.98 9.01 -15.03
C GLU A 24 6.46 10.46 -15.17
N SER A 25 5.91 11.40 -14.38
CA SER A 25 6.35 12.80 -14.36
C SER A 25 7.81 12.98 -13.90
N LEU A 26 8.34 12.02 -13.14
CA LEU A 26 9.74 11.98 -12.69
C LEU A 26 10.67 11.22 -13.66
N GLY A 27 10.17 10.78 -14.82
CA GLY A 27 10.93 10.01 -15.80
C GLY A 27 11.21 8.56 -15.39
N ILE A 28 10.46 8.01 -14.43
CA ILE A 28 10.52 6.60 -14.03
C ILE A 28 9.65 5.81 -15.00
N ALA A 29 10.20 4.75 -15.59
CA ALA A 29 9.42 3.85 -16.43
C ALA A 29 8.45 3.04 -15.55
N VAL A 30 7.16 3.09 -15.85
CA VAL A 30 6.13 2.40 -15.05
C VAL A 30 5.62 1.17 -15.81
N VAL A 31 5.65 0.03 -15.12
CA VAL A 31 4.95 -1.20 -15.50
C VAL A 31 3.81 -1.39 -14.52
N THR A 32 2.64 -1.77 -15.01
CA THR A 32 1.47 -1.97 -14.17
C THR A 32 1.02 -3.42 -14.17
N GLY A 33 0.46 -3.86 -13.05
CA GLY A 33 -0.08 -5.19 -12.87
C GLY A 33 -1.59 -5.18 -12.63
N GLY A 34 -2.26 -6.18 -13.20
CA GLY A 34 -3.70 -6.34 -13.09
C GLY A 34 -4.20 -6.67 -11.68
N TYR A 35 -5.53 -6.68 -11.54
CA TYR A 35 -6.26 -7.09 -10.36
C TYR A 35 -7.34 -8.12 -10.79
N PRO A 36 -7.68 -9.12 -9.99
CA PRO A 36 -7.07 -9.48 -8.70
C PRO A 36 -5.74 -10.24 -8.88
N MET A 37 -4.87 -10.16 -7.87
CA MET A 37 -3.70 -11.03 -7.72
C MET A 37 -3.84 -11.76 -6.39
N THR A 38 -4.28 -12.99 -6.42
CA THR A 38 -4.58 -13.77 -5.21
C THR A 38 -3.67 -14.99 -5.06
N THR A 39 -2.97 -15.36 -6.13
CA THR A 39 -2.12 -16.54 -6.15
C THR A 39 -0.63 -16.19 -6.26
N GLN A 40 0.21 -17.07 -5.75
CA GLN A 40 1.66 -16.98 -5.89
C GLN A 40 2.07 -16.93 -7.37
N THR A 41 1.49 -17.80 -8.21
CA THR A 41 1.83 -17.91 -9.63
C THR A 41 1.54 -16.61 -10.40
N GLU A 42 0.42 -15.93 -10.10
CA GLU A 42 0.09 -14.63 -10.70
C GLU A 42 1.12 -13.55 -10.32
N CYS A 43 1.53 -13.50 -9.04
CA CYS A 43 2.52 -12.55 -8.58
C CYS A 43 3.91 -12.81 -9.19
N GLU A 44 4.35 -14.07 -9.27
CA GLU A 44 5.61 -14.46 -9.90
C GLU A 44 5.62 -14.15 -11.40
N ALA A 45 4.52 -14.44 -12.10
CA ALA A 45 4.36 -14.12 -13.52
C ALA A 45 4.43 -12.61 -13.76
N LEU A 46 3.81 -11.81 -12.91
CA LEU A 46 3.85 -10.35 -13.00
C LEU A 46 5.27 -9.80 -12.82
N ILE A 47 6.01 -10.25 -11.80
CA ILE A 47 7.40 -9.85 -11.59
C ILE A 47 8.28 -10.26 -12.78
N SER A 48 8.11 -11.48 -13.28
CA SER A 48 8.84 -11.98 -14.44
C SER A 48 8.57 -11.16 -15.71
N ALA A 49 7.31 -10.84 -15.98
CA ALA A 49 6.90 -10.03 -17.13
C ALA A 49 7.39 -8.58 -17.03
N ALA A 50 7.50 -8.01 -15.82
CA ALA A 50 8.03 -6.68 -15.60
C ALA A 50 9.55 -6.59 -15.88
N GLY A 51 10.26 -7.71 -15.87
CA GLY A 51 11.71 -7.76 -16.04
C GLY A 51 12.44 -7.18 -14.83
N GLN A 52 13.41 -6.26 -15.06
CA GLN A 52 14.06 -5.59 -13.95
C GLN A 52 13.11 -4.62 -13.24
N VAL A 53 12.95 -4.81 -11.93
CA VAL A 53 12.11 -3.96 -11.07
C VAL A 53 13.02 -3.27 -10.04
N ASP A 54 13.20 -1.96 -10.19
CA ASP A 54 13.97 -1.14 -9.24
C ASP A 54 13.12 -0.67 -8.08
N ILE A 55 11.82 -0.48 -8.33
CA ILE A 55 10.83 0.00 -7.36
C ILE A 55 9.58 -0.88 -7.45
N LEU A 56 9.20 -1.50 -6.35
CA LEU A 56 7.91 -2.19 -6.21
C LEU A 56 6.94 -1.32 -5.39
N ILE A 57 5.80 -0.95 -5.98
CA ILE A 57 4.66 -0.36 -5.28
C ILE A 57 3.59 -1.43 -5.11
N ALA A 58 3.50 -2.00 -3.92
CA ALA A 58 2.44 -2.93 -3.57
C ALA A 58 1.17 -2.14 -3.17
N ASN A 59 0.37 -1.79 -4.18
CA ASN A 59 -0.88 -1.05 -4.05
C ASN A 59 -2.05 -2.04 -4.02
N LEU A 60 -2.29 -2.65 -2.84
CA LEU A 60 -3.30 -3.68 -2.63
C LEU A 60 -4.49 -3.09 -1.86
N ALA A 61 -5.70 -3.31 -2.35
CA ALA A 61 -6.91 -2.77 -1.75
C ALA A 61 -8.06 -3.78 -1.76
N GLU A 62 -8.70 -3.89 -0.62
CA GLU A 62 -9.98 -4.57 -0.42
C GLU A 62 -10.77 -3.77 0.63
N PRO A 63 -11.99 -3.31 0.32
CA PRO A 63 -12.81 -2.60 1.28
C PRO A 63 -13.10 -3.43 2.54
N PRO A 64 -13.23 -2.79 3.72
CA PRO A 64 -13.56 -3.49 4.94
C PRO A 64 -14.98 -4.05 4.87
N MET A 65 -15.16 -5.25 5.36
CA MET A 65 -16.46 -5.77 5.76
C MET A 65 -16.68 -5.41 7.23
N THR A 66 -17.76 -4.69 7.51
CA THR A 66 -18.03 -4.14 8.84
C THR A 66 -19.07 -4.96 9.57
N GLY A 67 -18.79 -5.32 10.83
CA GLY A 67 -19.70 -6.07 11.67
C GLY A 67 -19.09 -6.39 13.04
N PRO A 68 -19.90 -6.79 14.02
CA PRO A 68 -19.40 -7.18 15.33
C PRO A 68 -18.55 -8.46 15.22
N VAL A 69 -17.63 -8.64 16.17
CA VAL A 69 -16.60 -9.70 16.11
C VAL A 69 -17.20 -11.12 16.04
N GLN A 70 -18.35 -11.35 16.69
CA GLN A 70 -19.01 -12.66 16.69
C GLN A 70 -19.66 -13.03 15.35
N ASP A 71 -19.87 -12.05 14.46
CA ASP A 71 -20.51 -12.23 13.15
C ASP A 71 -19.49 -12.25 11.99
N ILE A 72 -18.19 -12.35 12.32
CA ILE A 72 -17.15 -12.45 11.28
C ILE A 72 -17.23 -13.82 10.63
N GLU A 73 -17.61 -13.84 9.35
CA GLU A 73 -17.60 -15.06 8.54
C GLU A 73 -16.17 -15.43 8.11
N ASN A 74 -15.86 -16.74 8.10
CA ASN A 74 -14.58 -17.23 7.62
C ASN A 74 -14.29 -16.83 6.17
N THR A 75 -15.31 -16.75 5.33
CA THR A 75 -15.20 -16.28 3.94
C THR A 75 -14.70 -14.85 3.84
N ASP A 76 -15.22 -13.97 4.68
CA ASP A 76 -14.86 -12.56 4.72
C ASP A 76 -13.45 -12.36 5.29
N TRP A 77 -13.14 -13.10 6.35
CA TRP A 77 -11.78 -13.13 6.90
C TRP A 77 -10.76 -13.57 5.84
N ASN A 78 -11.00 -14.71 5.19
CA ASN A 78 -10.09 -15.27 4.18
C ASN A 78 -9.96 -14.32 2.98
N LYS A 79 -11.05 -13.74 2.50
CA LYS A 79 -11.03 -12.77 1.39
C LYS A 79 -10.10 -11.59 1.66
N LEU A 80 -10.11 -11.04 2.88
CA LEU A 80 -9.22 -9.94 3.25
C LEU A 80 -7.73 -10.38 3.26
N PHE A 81 -7.44 -11.58 3.76
CA PHE A 81 -6.07 -12.10 3.74
C PHE A 81 -5.62 -12.45 2.33
N ASP A 82 -6.47 -13.06 1.52
CA ASP A 82 -6.19 -13.45 0.13
C ASP A 82 -5.98 -12.22 -0.78
N SER A 83 -6.67 -11.10 -0.50
CA SER A 83 -6.54 -9.88 -1.30
C SER A 83 -5.44 -8.93 -0.82
N LEU A 84 -5.06 -8.98 0.46
CA LEU A 84 -4.16 -7.98 1.05
C LEU A 84 -2.84 -8.58 1.55
N VAL A 85 -2.88 -9.72 2.25
CA VAL A 85 -1.71 -10.25 2.97
C VAL A 85 -0.89 -11.18 2.09
N HIS A 86 -1.53 -12.20 1.54
CA HIS A 86 -0.86 -13.20 0.71
C HIS A 86 -0.18 -12.58 -0.52
N PRO A 87 -0.85 -11.71 -1.31
CA PRO A 87 -0.21 -11.08 -2.46
C PRO A 87 0.99 -10.20 -2.10
N LEU A 88 0.92 -9.48 -0.97
CA LEU A 88 2.06 -8.69 -0.51
C LEU A 88 3.30 -9.57 -0.27
N MET A 89 3.12 -10.70 0.41
CA MET A 89 4.19 -11.66 0.66
C MET A 89 4.69 -12.28 -0.65
N TYR A 90 3.81 -12.68 -1.57
CA TYR A 90 4.21 -13.28 -2.84
C TYR A 90 5.01 -12.31 -3.72
N LEU A 91 4.56 -11.06 -3.84
CA LEU A 91 5.22 -10.02 -4.62
C LEU A 91 6.62 -9.71 -4.07
N ILE A 92 6.75 -9.51 -2.76
CA ILE A 92 8.04 -9.21 -2.12
C ILE A 92 8.98 -10.40 -2.26
N ARG A 93 8.53 -11.61 -2.02
CA ARG A 93 9.32 -12.82 -2.20
C ARG A 93 9.82 -12.97 -3.64
N ALA A 94 8.96 -12.70 -4.62
CA ALA A 94 9.31 -12.85 -6.03
C ALA A 94 10.29 -11.77 -6.53
N VAL A 95 10.19 -10.52 -6.03
CA VAL A 95 11.08 -9.42 -6.47
C VAL A 95 12.42 -9.43 -5.76
N THR A 96 12.48 -9.94 -4.53
CA THR A 96 13.66 -9.88 -3.67
C THR A 96 14.93 -10.47 -4.28
N PRO A 97 14.94 -11.65 -4.94
CA PRO A 97 16.17 -12.22 -5.52
C PRO A 97 16.88 -11.25 -6.46
N GLN A 98 16.18 -10.66 -7.43
CA GLN A 98 16.79 -9.73 -8.37
C GLN A 98 17.28 -8.41 -7.71
N MET A 99 16.66 -7.98 -6.60
CA MET A 99 17.14 -6.83 -5.83
C MET A 99 18.38 -7.17 -4.99
N LEU A 100 18.44 -8.38 -4.42
CA LEU A 100 19.62 -8.89 -3.71
C LEU A 100 20.83 -9.01 -4.63
N ASP A 101 20.65 -9.54 -5.84
CA ASP A 101 21.74 -9.69 -6.83
C ASP A 101 22.36 -8.33 -7.19
N ARG A 102 21.57 -7.26 -7.21
CA ARG A 102 22.02 -5.91 -7.51
C ARG A 102 22.42 -5.08 -6.30
N GLN A 103 22.14 -5.55 -5.07
CA GLN A 103 22.28 -4.80 -3.83
C GLN A 103 21.59 -3.42 -3.91
N ALA A 104 20.41 -3.38 -4.50
CA ALA A 104 19.60 -2.18 -4.69
C ALA A 104 18.13 -2.49 -4.92
N GLY A 105 17.23 -1.77 -4.26
CA GLY A 105 15.79 -1.89 -4.45
C GLY A 105 14.99 -1.00 -3.51
N LYS A 106 13.79 -0.63 -3.95
CA LYS A 106 12.81 0.12 -3.15
C LYS A 106 11.49 -0.64 -3.17
N ILE A 107 10.95 -0.93 -2.00
CA ILE A 107 9.64 -1.57 -1.85
C ILE A 107 8.76 -0.69 -0.98
N ILE A 108 7.64 -0.25 -1.53
CA ILE A 108 6.67 0.59 -0.84
C ILE A 108 5.31 -0.10 -0.88
N ALA A 109 4.76 -0.43 0.30
CA ALA A 109 3.41 -0.96 0.42
C ALA A 109 2.43 0.17 0.78
N VAL A 110 1.33 0.30 0.02
CA VAL A 110 0.23 1.18 0.41
C VAL A 110 -0.71 0.39 1.31
N THR A 111 -0.65 0.65 2.60
CA THR A 111 -1.38 -0.08 3.64
C THR A 111 -2.47 0.77 4.30
N SER A 112 -2.72 0.58 5.58
CA SER A 112 -3.73 1.34 6.32
C SER A 112 -3.26 1.73 7.70
N ALA A 113 -3.68 2.91 8.15
CA ALA A 113 -3.53 3.37 9.52
C ALA A 113 -4.54 2.73 10.49
N ALA A 114 -5.58 2.04 9.97
CA ALA A 114 -6.62 1.42 10.79
C ALA A 114 -6.08 0.54 11.93
N PRO A 115 -5.10 -0.37 11.71
CA PRO A 115 -4.57 -1.20 12.79
C PRO A 115 -3.71 -0.45 13.81
N LEU A 116 -3.24 0.75 13.49
CA LEU A 116 -2.44 1.56 14.43
C LEU A 116 -3.30 2.14 15.55
N LYS A 117 -4.60 2.31 15.30
CA LYS A 117 -5.57 2.82 16.27
C LYS A 117 -6.55 1.74 16.75
N GLY A 118 -6.92 0.84 15.88
CA GLY A 118 -8.07 -0.05 16.04
C GLY A 118 -9.39 0.65 15.69
N ILE A 119 -10.26 -0.06 14.97
CA ILE A 119 -11.59 0.42 14.59
C ILE A 119 -12.61 -0.63 14.99
N ALA A 120 -13.55 -0.27 15.86
CA ALA A 120 -14.65 -1.14 16.24
C ALA A 120 -15.43 -1.59 14.99
N ASN A 121 -15.88 -2.82 14.97
CA ASN A 121 -16.60 -3.45 13.86
C ASN A 121 -15.80 -3.59 12.54
N ASN A 122 -14.49 -3.34 12.56
CA ASN A 122 -13.57 -3.56 11.44
C ASN A 122 -12.43 -4.52 11.82
N THR A 123 -12.70 -5.48 12.68
CA THR A 123 -11.70 -6.36 13.32
C THR A 123 -10.90 -7.14 12.30
N ALA A 124 -11.55 -7.80 11.32
CA ALA A 124 -10.88 -8.58 10.28
C ALA A 124 -10.01 -7.71 9.37
N TYR A 125 -10.49 -6.52 8.99
CA TYR A 125 -9.72 -5.57 8.20
C TYR A 125 -8.49 -5.05 8.96
N CYS A 126 -8.66 -4.68 10.23
CA CYS A 126 -7.53 -4.28 11.08
C CYS A 126 -6.50 -5.41 11.23
N ALA A 127 -6.95 -6.66 11.34
CA ALA A 127 -6.06 -7.82 11.40
C ALA A 127 -5.23 -7.98 10.13
N ALA A 128 -5.88 -7.96 8.94
CA ALA A 128 -5.20 -8.10 7.66
C ALA A 128 -4.23 -6.94 7.39
N ARG A 129 -4.65 -5.70 7.63
CA ARG A 129 -3.79 -4.51 7.48
C ARG A 129 -2.67 -4.46 8.53
N GLY A 130 -2.93 -4.95 9.74
CA GLY A 130 -1.91 -5.12 10.78
C GLY A 130 -0.86 -6.16 10.40
N ALA A 131 -1.26 -7.26 9.78
CA ALA A 131 -0.35 -8.25 9.22
C ALA A 131 0.56 -7.65 8.14
N GLN A 132 0.02 -6.84 7.22
CA GLN A 132 0.84 -6.12 6.23
C GLN A 132 1.87 -5.19 6.91
N ASN A 133 1.43 -4.38 7.89
CA ASN A 133 2.30 -3.45 8.60
C ASN A 133 3.42 -4.18 9.37
N GLY A 134 3.10 -5.29 10.03
CA GLY A 134 4.08 -6.14 10.72
C GLY A 134 5.08 -6.78 9.76
N PHE A 135 4.60 -7.29 8.63
CA PHE A 135 5.43 -7.91 7.60
C PHE A 135 6.45 -6.92 7.01
N ILE A 136 6.02 -5.70 6.67
CA ILE A 136 6.92 -4.64 6.15
C ILE A 136 8.01 -4.27 7.15
N LYS A 137 7.70 -4.19 8.44
CA LYS A 137 8.70 -3.93 9.48
C LYS A 137 9.80 -4.99 9.49
N ALA A 138 9.40 -6.26 9.47
CA ALA A 138 10.34 -7.38 9.52
C ALA A 138 11.20 -7.46 8.25
N VAL A 139 10.58 -7.42 7.07
CA VAL A 139 11.29 -7.46 5.77
C VAL A 139 12.23 -6.26 5.61
N GLY A 140 11.82 -5.08 6.07
CA GLY A 140 12.67 -3.89 6.03
C GLY A 140 13.97 -4.09 6.79
N LEU A 141 13.91 -4.66 8.00
CA LEU A 141 15.11 -4.97 8.79
C LEU A 141 15.96 -6.06 8.13
N GLU A 142 15.33 -7.09 7.58
CA GLU A 142 16.02 -8.21 6.93
C GLU A 142 16.82 -7.75 5.71
N LEU A 143 16.24 -6.90 4.86
CA LEU A 143 16.83 -6.49 3.59
C LEU A 143 17.71 -5.23 3.66
N ALA A 144 17.73 -4.54 4.80
CA ALA A 144 18.46 -3.28 4.96
C ALA A 144 19.95 -3.37 4.64
N ARG A 145 20.62 -4.47 5.04
CA ARG A 145 22.05 -4.68 4.79
C ARG A 145 22.39 -4.87 3.30
N SER A 146 21.40 -5.22 2.50
CA SER A 146 21.53 -5.38 1.05
C SER A 146 21.13 -4.12 0.28
N ASN A 147 21.09 -2.96 0.97
CA ASN A 147 20.70 -1.67 0.39
C ASN A 147 19.30 -1.70 -0.28
N ILE A 148 18.38 -2.46 0.29
CA ILE A 148 16.98 -2.51 -0.14
C ILE A 148 16.12 -1.87 0.96
N GLN A 149 15.46 -0.76 0.62
CA GLN A 149 14.58 -0.05 1.55
C GLN A 149 13.14 -0.51 1.37
N VAL A 150 12.54 -1.01 2.45
CA VAL A 150 11.16 -1.51 2.47
C VAL A 150 10.35 -0.72 3.50
N ASN A 151 9.31 -0.02 3.06
CA ASN A 151 8.48 0.83 3.92
C ASN A 151 7.00 0.72 3.55
N ALA A 152 6.13 1.17 4.45
CA ALA A 152 4.69 1.23 4.24
C ALA A 152 4.17 2.66 4.41
N ILE A 153 3.24 3.07 3.54
CA ILE A 153 2.39 4.24 3.71
C ILE A 153 1.08 3.74 4.31
N ALA A 154 0.90 3.95 5.61
CA ALA A 154 -0.29 3.56 6.35
C ALA A 154 -1.32 4.70 6.29
N GLN A 155 -2.14 4.70 5.24
CA GLN A 155 -3.06 5.80 5.00
C GLN A 155 -4.44 5.59 5.61
N ASN A 156 -5.14 6.70 5.90
CA ASN A 156 -6.58 6.75 6.14
C ASN A 156 -7.13 8.11 5.70
N TYR A 157 -8.39 8.14 5.24
CA TYR A 157 -9.06 9.34 4.74
C TYR A 157 -8.27 10.05 3.63
N ILE A 158 -7.72 9.29 2.71
CA ILE A 158 -7.14 9.77 1.45
C ILE A 158 -8.11 9.49 0.32
N ASN A 159 -8.43 10.49 -0.48
CA ASN A 159 -9.37 10.39 -1.59
C ASN A 159 -8.95 9.30 -2.60
N ASN A 160 -9.87 8.40 -2.90
CA ASN A 160 -9.73 7.34 -3.91
C ASN A 160 -11.10 6.72 -4.20
N ASN A 161 -11.26 6.19 -5.41
CA ASN A 161 -12.51 5.59 -5.88
C ASN A 161 -12.82 4.21 -5.27
N THR A 162 -11.87 3.55 -4.59
CA THR A 162 -12.07 2.22 -4.01
C THR A 162 -12.77 2.27 -2.65
N TYR A 163 -12.40 3.26 -1.81
CA TYR A 163 -12.92 3.40 -0.44
C TYR A 163 -13.89 4.57 -0.29
N TYR A 164 -13.75 5.59 -1.12
CA TYR A 164 -14.50 6.84 -1.06
C TYR A 164 -15.01 7.22 -2.45
N PRO A 165 -15.97 6.47 -3.02
CA PRO A 165 -16.65 6.88 -4.25
C PRO A 165 -17.45 8.17 -4.03
N ASP A 166 -17.86 8.83 -5.11
CA ASP A 166 -18.44 10.17 -5.07
C ASP A 166 -19.67 10.29 -4.16
N ASP A 167 -20.51 9.27 -4.12
CA ASP A 167 -21.69 9.21 -3.25
C ASP A 167 -21.34 9.23 -1.74
N ILE A 168 -20.18 8.71 -1.36
CA ILE A 168 -19.66 8.81 0.02
C ILE A 168 -19.07 10.20 0.25
N LEU A 169 -18.35 10.75 -0.72
CA LEU A 169 -17.73 12.07 -0.61
C LEU A 169 -18.76 13.20 -0.49
N ASP A 170 -19.94 13.05 -1.09
CA ASP A 170 -21.05 14.00 -1.02
C ASP A 170 -21.97 13.78 0.20
N ASN A 171 -21.73 12.73 1.00
CA ASN A 171 -22.57 12.38 2.12
C ASN A 171 -22.31 13.29 3.34
N GLU A 172 -23.31 14.07 3.75
CA GLU A 172 -23.20 15.01 4.88
C GLU A 172 -22.79 14.34 6.20
N LYS A 173 -23.25 13.11 6.47
CA LYS A 173 -22.89 12.37 7.69
C LYS A 173 -21.42 11.96 7.67
N PHE A 174 -20.92 11.58 6.49
CA PHE A 174 -19.51 11.27 6.31
C PHE A 174 -18.64 12.52 6.46
N LEU A 175 -19.02 13.64 5.85
CA LEU A 175 -18.31 14.91 6.00
C LEU A 175 -18.30 15.41 7.46
N ALA A 176 -19.42 15.28 8.18
CA ALA A 176 -19.49 15.58 9.61
C ALA A 176 -18.59 14.65 10.45
N HIS A 177 -18.50 13.36 10.06
CA HIS A 177 -17.58 12.40 10.67
C HIS A 177 -16.12 12.83 10.47
N ILE A 178 -15.74 13.22 9.26
CA ILE A 178 -14.38 13.72 8.96
C ILE A 178 -14.06 14.95 9.83
N LYS A 179 -14.93 15.95 9.83
CA LYS A 179 -14.73 17.16 10.65
C LYS A 179 -14.53 16.86 12.14
N ARG A 180 -15.21 15.85 12.67
CA ARG A 180 -15.12 15.49 14.09
C ARG A 180 -13.90 14.66 14.44
N ASN A 181 -13.47 13.77 13.54
CA ASN A 181 -12.51 12.71 13.87
C ASN A 181 -11.12 12.88 13.22
N VAL A 182 -10.99 13.71 12.19
CA VAL A 182 -9.73 13.95 11.50
C VAL A 182 -9.24 15.35 11.85
N PRO A 183 -8.13 15.53 12.57
CA PRO A 183 -7.64 16.84 13.00
C PRO A 183 -7.47 17.89 11.91
N THR A 184 -7.11 17.47 10.69
CA THR A 184 -7.05 18.38 9.52
C THR A 184 -8.41 18.78 8.96
N ASN A 185 -9.52 18.23 9.48
CA ASN A 185 -10.91 18.47 9.09
C ASN A 185 -11.25 18.20 7.61
N LYS A 186 -10.42 17.46 6.90
CA LYS A 186 -10.59 17.16 5.47
C LYS A 186 -10.10 15.76 5.12
N ILE A 187 -10.54 15.29 3.96
CA ILE A 187 -9.94 14.14 3.28
C ILE A 187 -8.66 14.63 2.58
N GLY A 188 -7.56 13.89 2.73
CA GLY A 188 -6.32 14.17 2.02
C GLY A 188 -6.46 13.85 0.52
N PRO A 189 -5.85 14.61 -0.36
CA PRO A 189 -5.86 14.31 -1.78
C PRO A 189 -4.91 13.13 -2.11
N ALA A 190 -5.23 12.36 -3.16
CA ALA A 190 -4.46 11.18 -3.58
C ALA A 190 -2.99 11.49 -3.92
N ASN A 191 -2.70 12.69 -4.41
CA ASN A 191 -1.33 13.10 -4.73
C ASN A 191 -0.41 13.16 -3.51
N GLU A 192 -0.91 13.36 -2.28
CA GLU A 192 -0.06 13.30 -1.07
C GLU A 192 0.54 11.90 -0.87
N THR A 193 -0.23 10.83 -1.17
CA THR A 193 0.31 9.47 -1.17
C THR A 193 1.35 9.28 -2.27
N ALA A 194 1.11 9.83 -3.46
CA ALA A 194 2.03 9.74 -4.58
C ALA A 194 3.35 10.48 -4.32
N GLU A 195 3.30 11.67 -3.70
CA GLU A 195 4.50 12.43 -3.30
C GLU A 195 5.32 11.67 -2.26
N LEU A 196 4.66 11.11 -1.24
CA LEU A 196 5.35 10.31 -0.22
C LEU A 196 5.96 9.04 -0.83
N ALA A 197 5.24 8.35 -1.73
CA ALA A 197 5.76 7.19 -2.45
C ALA A 197 6.98 7.57 -3.31
N ALA A 198 6.94 8.71 -4.00
CA ALA A 198 8.06 9.21 -4.78
C ALA A 198 9.30 9.52 -3.92
N TYR A 199 9.11 10.14 -2.76
CA TYR A 199 10.19 10.37 -1.80
C TYR A 199 10.79 9.05 -1.29
N LEU A 200 9.96 8.11 -0.85
CA LEU A 200 10.43 6.79 -0.38
C LEU A 200 11.15 5.98 -1.46
N ALA A 201 10.78 6.20 -2.73
CA ALA A 201 11.42 5.58 -3.89
C ALA A 201 12.70 6.30 -4.36
N SER A 202 12.97 7.52 -3.88
CA SER A 202 14.12 8.31 -4.32
C SER A 202 15.43 7.82 -3.72
N GLU A 203 16.54 8.28 -4.30
CA GLU A 203 17.89 8.03 -3.75
C GLU A 203 18.12 8.83 -2.45
N ASP A 204 17.39 9.94 -2.24
CA ASP A 204 17.49 10.75 -1.03
C ASP A 204 16.90 10.04 0.20
N CYS A 205 16.13 8.96 -0.01
CA CYS A 205 15.54 8.15 1.05
C CYS A 205 16.30 6.82 1.23
N SER A 206 17.53 6.88 1.69
CA SER A 206 18.38 5.69 1.91
C SER A 206 18.37 5.15 3.35
N HIS A 207 17.91 5.95 4.32
CA HIS A 207 18.00 5.61 5.75
C HIS A 207 16.64 5.25 6.39
N MET A 208 15.55 5.26 5.63
CA MET A 208 14.24 4.82 6.09
C MET A 208 14.02 3.36 5.72
N VAL A 209 13.97 2.48 6.71
CA VAL A 209 13.75 1.04 6.55
C VAL A 209 12.77 0.52 7.60
N GLY A 210 11.86 -0.35 7.19
CA GLY A 210 10.88 -0.97 8.07
C GLY A 210 9.86 0.02 8.66
N GLN A 211 9.70 1.20 8.07
CA GLN A 211 8.79 2.20 8.60
C GLN A 211 7.36 1.97 8.14
N VAL A 212 6.41 2.17 9.05
CA VAL A 212 4.98 2.23 8.79
C VAL A 212 4.54 3.66 9.06
N ILE A 213 4.43 4.45 8.00
CA ILE A 213 4.29 5.90 8.08
C ILE A 213 2.80 6.27 8.01
N PRO A 214 2.20 6.82 9.09
CA PRO A 214 0.82 7.27 9.05
C PRO A 214 0.64 8.47 8.10
N LEU A 215 -0.28 8.34 7.14
CA LEU A 215 -0.75 9.44 6.29
C LEU A 215 -2.27 9.55 6.48
N ALA A 216 -2.69 10.25 7.53
CA ALA A 216 -4.06 10.16 8.04
C ALA A 216 -4.61 11.47 8.61
N GLY A 217 -4.03 12.63 8.29
CA GLY A 217 -4.51 13.94 8.74
C GLY A 217 -4.53 14.12 10.26
N GLY A 218 -3.66 13.41 11.01
CA GLY A 218 -3.61 13.41 12.47
C GLY A 218 -4.63 12.47 13.15
N TRP A 219 -5.39 11.67 12.36
CA TRP A 219 -6.34 10.70 12.93
C TRP A 219 -5.64 9.62 13.78
N VAL A 220 -4.41 9.31 13.46
CA VAL A 220 -3.46 8.51 14.24
C VAL A 220 -2.07 9.13 14.12
N THR A 221 -1.28 9.04 15.18
CA THR A 221 0.11 9.50 15.26
C THR A 221 1.03 8.39 15.73
#